data_352450ac74e1f67f0698acb9d99fcb46
#
_entry.id   352450ac74e1f67f0698acb9d99fcb46
#
_cell.length_a   1.000
_cell.length_b   1.000
_cell.length_c   1.000
_cell.angle_alpha   90.00
_cell.angle_beta   90.00
_cell.angle_gamma   90.00
#
_symmetry.space_group_name_H-M   'P 1'
#
loop_
_entity.id
_entity.type
_entity.pdbx_description
1 polymer ?
#
loop_
_entity_poly.entity_id
_entity_poly.type
_entity_poly.pdbx_seq_one_letter_code
_entity_poly.pdbx_strand_id
1 'polypeptide(L)'
;MPPTLLGKRENIFLHDYAYIDYRSVLYITGGKLVIKENSIVAEGLTAITGQHQSKIGEVFGKAGNSNLLEKDIIVEEDVWIGAGVMLLSGAHIGRGAIIGAGTVVRDQNIPPYSIVVGNPAKIIGFRFTVEETLEHEKLIYDEQNRLPEKKLQTNYKYYYESRIGPVSYT
;
A
#
# COMPACT_ATOMS: atom_id res chain seq x y z
N MET A 1 9.49 4.21 20.49
CA MET A 1 10.60 4.79 19.71
C MET A 1 10.02 5.38 18.42
N PRO A 2 10.44 6.58 18.01
CA PRO A 2 10.01 7.13 16.73
C PRO A 2 10.45 6.23 15.56
N PRO A 3 9.92 6.42 14.35
CA PRO A 3 10.37 5.71 13.16
C PRO A 3 11.89 5.85 12.94
N THR A 4 12.55 4.75 12.59
CA THR A 4 13.95 4.73 12.19
C THR A 4 14.04 4.98 10.70
N LEU A 5 14.69 6.08 10.31
CA LEU A 5 14.90 6.42 8.91
C LEU A 5 16.32 6.03 8.47
N LEU A 6 16.39 5.27 7.39
CA LEU A 6 17.61 4.93 6.67
C LEU A 6 17.47 5.43 5.22
N GLY A 7 18.36 6.32 4.81
CA GLY A 7 18.35 6.88 3.46
C GLY A 7 17.84 8.32 3.36
N LYS A 8 17.05 8.63 2.33
CA LYS A 8 16.73 10.00 1.91
C LYS A 8 15.41 10.48 2.53
N ARG A 9 15.49 11.38 3.50
CA ARG A 9 14.33 12.00 4.15
C ARG A 9 13.48 12.83 3.18
N GLU A 10 14.12 13.49 2.22
CA GLU A 10 13.48 14.30 1.19
C GLU A 10 12.57 13.50 0.24
N ASN A 11 12.66 12.18 0.26
CA ASN A 11 11.80 11.28 -0.51
C ASN A 11 10.60 10.76 0.30
N ILE A 12 10.35 11.25 1.50
CA ILE A 12 9.19 10.87 2.31
C ILE A 12 8.18 12.00 2.30
N PHE A 13 6.96 11.69 1.84
CA PHE A 13 5.85 12.63 1.74
C PHE A 13 4.68 12.11 2.57
N LEU A 14 4.34 12.82 3.63
CA LEU A 14 3.15 12.59 4.44
C LEU A 14 2.21 13.76 4.21
N HIS A 15 1.01 13.48 3.73
CA HIS A 15 -0.03 14.47 3.47
C HIS A 15 -0.88 14.73 4.72
N ASP A 16 -1.88 15.60 4.60
CA ASP A 16 -2.69 16.04 5.72
C ASP A 16 -3.38 14.86 6.44
N TYR A 17 -3.28 14.86 7.78
CA TYR A 17 -3.84 13.81 8.64
C TYR A 17 -3.29 12.40 8.40
N ALA A 18 -2.24 12.23 7.57
CA ALA A 18 -1.52 10.98 7.46
C ALA A 18 -0.48 10.85 8.58
N TYR A 19 -0.32 9.65 9.14
CA TYR A 19 0.73 9.41 10.12
C TYR A 19 1.28 7.98 10.05
N ILE A 20 2.51 7.83 10.53
CA ILE A 20 3.20 6.56 10.73
C ILE A 20 3.49 6.41 12.21
N ASP A 21 3.01 5.33 12.81
CA ASP A 21 3.17 5.06 14.23
C ASP A 21 4.59 4.55 14.58
N TYR A 22 4.83 4.30 15.86
CA TYR A 22 6.14 3.98 16.44
C TYR A 22 6.78 2.70 15.87
N ARG A 23 8.10 2.57 16.10
CA ARG A 23 8.91 1.39 15.74
C ARG A 23 8.92 1.03 14.25
N SER A 24 8.54 1.95 13.39
CA SER A 24 8.59 1.76 11.94
C SER A 24 10.02 1.92 11.42
N VAL A 25 10.36 1.18 10.35
CA VAL A 25 11.66 1.25 9.67
C VAL A 25 11.41 1.69 8.23
N LEU A 26 11.95 2.87 7.90
CA LEU A 26 11.81 3.49 6.58
C LEU A 26 13.18 3.46 5.88
N TYR A 27 13.38 2.48 4.99
CA TYR A 27 14.61 2.35 4.19
C TYR A 27 14.36 2.92 2.79
N ILE A 28 14.57 4.23 2.68
CA ILE A 28 14.22 5.02 1.49
C ILE A 28 15.48 5.40 0.74
N THR A 29 15.83 4.65 -0.29
CA THR A 29 17.08 4.80 -1.06
C THR A 29 16.93 5.85 -2.16
N GLY A 30 16.19 5.59 -3.24
CA GLY A 30 16.01 6.51 -4.36
C GLY A 30 14.55 6.71 -4.76
N GLY A 31 13.70 5.69 -4.56
CA GLY A 31 12.25 5.83 -4.72
C GLY A 31 11.63 6.65 -3.58
N LYS A 32 10.41 7.10 -3.77
CA LYS A 32 9.63 7.89 -2.81
C LYS A 32 8.76 6.99 -1.94
N LEU A 33 8.53 7.39 -0.70
CA LEU A 33 7.41 6.92 0.13
C LEU A 33 6.39 8.04 0.20
N VAL A 34 5.21 7.82 -0.38
CA VAL A 34 4.11 8.78 -0.37
C VAL A 34 2.95 8.17 0.40
N ILE A 35 2.50 8.84 1.45
CA ILE A 35 1.30 8.47 2.21
C ILE A 35 0.35 9.65 2.13
N LYS A 36 -0.76 9.44 1.43
CA LYS A 36 -1.74 10.48 1.16
C LYS A 36 -2.70 10.69 2.34
N GLU A 37 -3.60 11.66 2.16
CA GLU A 37 -4.46 12.23 3.19
C GLU A 37 -5.27 11.16 3.95
N ASN A 38 -5.43 11.37 5.24
CA ASN A 38 -6.24 10.54 6.14
C ASN A 38 -5.79 9.06 6.26
N SER A 39 -4.64 8.69 5.71
CA SER A 39 -4.14 7.33 5.80
C SER A 39 -3.38 7.11 7.11
N ILE A 40 -3.69 6.00 7.78
CA ILE A 40 -3.14 5.66 9.08
C ILE A 40 -2.31 4.39 9.02
N VAL A 41 -1.12 4.46 9.59
CA VAL A 41 -0.17 3.34 9.62
C VAL A 41 0.15 2.98 11.05
N ALA A 42 -0.24 1.77 11.45
CA ALA A 42 0.04 1.23 12.78
C ALA A 42 1.54 0.95 12.96
N GLU A 43 1.91 0.65 14.20
CA GLU A 43 3.30 0.43 14.61
C GLU A 43 4.05 -0.65 13.80
N GLY A 44 5.36 -0.45 13.65
CA GLY A 44 6.25 -1.46 13.08
C GLY A 44 6.18 -1.58 11.56
N LEU A 45 5.69 -0.57 10.82
CA LEU A 45 5.81 -0.56 9.36
C LEU A 45 7.27 -0.73 8.94
N THR A 46 7.52 -1.58 7.96
CA THR A 46 8.78 -1.61 7.21
C THR A 46 8.52 -1.19 5.77
N ALA A 47 9.11 -0.06 5.33
CA ALA A 47 8.99 0.43 3.97
C ALA A 47 10.38 0.45 3.29
N ILE A 48 10.52 -0.22 2.15
CA ILE A 48 11.80 -0.37 1.44
C ILE A 48 11.58 -0.02 -0.03
N THR A 49 12.15 1.10 -0.50
CA THR A 49 11.99 1.57 -1.89
C THR A 49 12.98 0.99 -2.88
N GLY A 50 14.06 0.36 -2.42
CA GLY A 50 15.09 -0.23 -3.26
C GLY A 50 15.12 -1.75 -3.20
N GLN A 51 15.46 -2.38 -4.33
CA GLN A 51 15.74 -3.82 -4.39
C GLN A 51 16.89 -4.08 -5.37
N HIS A 52 17.70 -5.10 -5.08
CA HIS A 52 18.74 -5.52 -6.02
C HIS A 52 18.15 -6.30 -7.18
N GLN A 53 18.65 -6.02 -8.39
CA GLN A 53 18.31 -6.78 -9.59
C GLN A 53 19.25 -7.99 -9.73
N SER A 54 18.67 -9.13 -10.09
CA SER A 54 19.46 -10.31 -10.49
C SER A 54 19.87 -10.17 -11.96
N LYS A 55 21.18 -10.13 -12.22
CA LYS A 55 21.72 -10.09 -13.57
C LYS A 55 22.66 -11.29 -13.80
N ILE A 56 22.57 -11.89 -14.99
CA ILE A 56 23.45 -13.01 -15.37
C ILE A 56 24.90 -12.52 -15.39
N GLY A 57 25.80 -13.27 -14.70
CA GLY A 57 27.22 -12.93 -14.61
C GLY A 57 27.58 -11.93 -13.51
N GLU A 58 26.61 -11.40 -12.77
CA GLU A 58 26.84 -10.53 -11.60
C GLU A 58 26.56 -11.23 -10.27
N VAL A 59 27.34 -10.90 -9.25
CA VAL A 59 27.10 -11.32 -7.87
C VAL A 59 26.74 -10.10 -7.01
N PHE A 60 25.70 -10.21 -6.18
CA PHE A 60 25.15 -9.08 -5.43
C PHE A 60 26.18 -8.31 -4.60
N GLY A 61 27.04 -9.00 -3.88
CA GLY A 61 28.04 -8.37 -3.01
C GLY A 61 29.10 -7.53 -3.74
N LYS A 62 29.36 -7.81 -5.01
CA LYS A 62 30.30 -7.02 -5.85
C LYS A 62 29.60 -5.91 -6.62
N ALA A 63 28.31 -6.08 -6.95
CA ALA A 63 27.54 -5.08 -7.68
C ALA A 63 27.25 -3.82 -6.82
N GLY A 64 27.23 -3.97 -5.50
CA GLY A 64 26.91 -2.87 -4.58
C GLY A 64 25.58 -2.21 -4.93
N ASN A 65 25.55 -0.88 -4.95
CA ASN A 65 24.32 -0.11 -5.29
C ASN A 65 24.13 0.10 -6.80
N SER A 66 25.05 -0.35 -7.64
CA SER A 66 24.99 -0.12 -9.10
C SER A 66 23.85 -0.87 -9.80
N ASN A 67 23.28 -1.88 -9.14
CA ASN A 67 22.17 -2.70 -9.65
C ASN A 67 20.86 -2.53 -8.85
N LEU A 68 20.68 -1.44 -8.12
CA LEU A 68 19.43 -1.16 -7.43
C LEU A 68 18.33 -0.80 -8.45
N LEU A 69 17.18 -1.45 -8.31
CA LEU A 69 15.91 -1.02 -8.88
C LEU A 69 15.13 -0.30 -7.79
N GLU A 70 14.83 0.97 -8.04
CA GLU A 70 14.16 1.84 -7.09
C GLU A 70 12.80 2.25 -7.67
N LYS A 71 11.73 1.94 -6.92
CA LYS A 71 10.37 2.34 -7.27
C LYS A 71 9.71 3.00 -6.08
N ASP A 72 8.79 3.89 -6.37
CA ASP A 72 7.98 4.55 -5.34
C ASP A 72 7.09 3.55 -4.62
N ILE A 73 6.85 3.80 -3.35
CA ILE A 73 5.79 3.20 -2.56
C ILE A 73 4.71 4.25 -2.39
N ILE A 74 3.50 3.96 -2.85
CA ILE A 74 2.38 4.90 -2.83
C ILE A 74 1.26 4.30 -2.00
N VAL A 75 0.83 5.04 -0.99
CA VAL A 75 -0.37 4.77 -0.20
C VAL A 75 -1.35 5.89 -0.49
N GLU A 76 -2.46 5.55 -1.14
CA GLU A 76 -3.52 6.50 -1.48
C GLU A 76 -4.28 6.98 -0.22
N GLU A 77 -5.33 7.77 -0.40
CA GLU A 77 -6.12 8.36 0.69
C GLU A 77 -6.93 7.31 1.47
N ASP A 78 -7.23 7.59 2.74
CA ASP A 78 -8.12 6.78 3.61
C ASP A 78 -7.69 5.31 3.74
N VAL A 79 -6.39 5.01 3.68
CA VAL A 79 -5.85 3.66 3.83
C VAL A 79 -5.57 3.35 5.29
N TRP A 80 -5.92 2.14 5.73
CA TRP A 80 -5.49 1.61 7.01
C TRP A 80 -4.43 0.50 6.83
N ILE A 81 -3.22 0.76 7.34
CA ILE A 81 -2.12 -0.21 7.36
C ILE A 81 -1.96 -0.76 8.78
N GLY A 82 -2.16 -2.06 8.93
CA GLY A 82 -2.04 -2.79 10.19
C GLY A 82 -0.59 -2.90 10.69
N ALA A 83 -0.43 -3.33 11.94
CA ALA A 83 0.87 -3.45 12.58
C ALA A 83 1.80 -4.45 11.87
N GLY A 84 3.10 -4.11 11.82
CA GLY A 84 4.12 -4.99 11.26
C GLY A 84 4.02 -5.25 9.75
N VAL A 85 3.28 -4.44 9.01
CA VAL A 85 3.19 -4.54 7.55
C VAL A 85 4.55 -4.21 6.92
N MET A 86 4.87 -4.90 5.83
CA MET A 86 6.04 -4.61 5.00
C MET A 86 5.59 -4.15 3.61
N LEU A 87 5.99 -2.94 3.22
CA LEU A 87 5.80 -2.38 1.89
C LEU A 87 7.13 -2.38 1.15
N LEU A 88 7.20 -3.08 0.04
CA LEU A 88 8.40 -3.19 -0.77
C LEU A 88 8.29 -2.32 -2.02
N SER A 89 9.43 -2.08 -2.65
CA SER A 89 9.60 -1.29 -3.86
C SER A 89 8.49 -1.56 -4.89
N GLY A 90 7.77 -0.51 -5.32
CA GLY A 90 6.67 -0.59 -6.27
C GLY A 90 5.30 -0.95 -5.67
N ALA A 91 5.17 -1.07 -4.35
CA ALA A 91 3.86 -1.27 -3.72
C ALA A 91 2.98 -0.02 -3.91
N HIS A 92 1.78 -0.20 -4.46
CA HIS A 92 0.79 0.86 -4.63
C HIS A 92 -0.54 0.43 -4.00
N ILE A 93 -0.92 1.10 -2.93
CA ILE A 93 -2.11 0.80 -2.14
C ILE A 93 -3.22 1.76 -2.55
N GLY A 94 -4.31 1.22 -3.10
CA GLY A 94 -5.45 2.02 -3.53
C GLY A 94 -6.26 2.62 -2.39
N ARG A 95 -6.94 3.74 -2.68
CA ARG A 95 -7.80 4.48 -1.75
C ARG A 95 -8.71 3.57 -0.93
N GLY A 96 -8.83 3.85 0.36
CA GLY A 96 -9.74 3.16 1.26
C GLY A 96 -9.40 1.70 1.55
N ALA A 97 -8.25 1.19 1.08
CA ALA A 97 -7.85 -0.19 1.31
C ALA A 97 -7.45 -0.44 2.78
N ILE A 98 -7.60 -1.69 3.21
CA ILE A 98 -7.13 -2.17 4.52
C ILE A 98 -6.05 -3.21 4.28
N ILE A 99 -4.87 -2.99 4.84
CA ILE A 99 -3.76 -3.93 4.81
C ILE A 99 -3.64 -4.55 6.20
N GLY A 100 -4.01 -5.81 6.31
CA GLY A 100 -3.98 -6.54 7.58
C GLY A 100 -2.56 -6.68 8.15
N ALA A 101 -2.48 -6.81 9.49
CA ALA A 101 -1.20 -6.89 10.20
C ALA A 101 -0.29 -7.99 9.65
N GLY A 102 1.03 -7.73 9.60
CA GLY A 102 2.03 -8.67 9.12
C GLY A 102 2.02 -8.96 7.62
N THR A 103 1.21 -8.24 6.84
CA THR A 103 1.14 -8.43 5.38
C THR A 103 2.41 -7.93 4.70
N VAL A 104 2.87 -8.64 3.66
CA VAL A 104 3.99 -8.22 2.80
C VAL A 104 3.47 -7.87 1.42
N VAL A 105 3.45 -6.58 1.11
CA VAL A 105 3.05 -6.05 -0.20
C VAL A 105 4.30 -5.78 -1.04
N ARG A 106 4.38 -6.42 -2.19
CA ARG A 106 5.49 -6.27 -3.15
C ARG A 106 5.10 -5.27 -4.24
N ASP A 107 5.84 -5.30 -5.36
CA ASP A 107 5.57 -4.56 -6.59
C ASP A 107 4.21 -4.96 -7.20
N GLN A 108 3.15 -4.43 -6.66
CA GLN A 108 1.77 -4.69 -7.11
C GLN A 108 0.83 -3.53 -6.80
N ASN A 109 -0.23 -3.41 -7.59
CA ASN A 109 -1.31 -2.46 -7.36
C ASN A 109 -2.42 -3.15 -6.55
N ILE A 110 -2.69 -2.63 -5.38
CA ILE A 110 -3.82 -3.03 -4.53
C ILE A 110 -5.04 -2.20 -4.94
N PRO A 111 -6.17 -2.83 -5.32
CA PRO A 111 -7.38 -2.11 -5.70
C PRO A 111 -7.95 -1.25 -4.57
N PRO A 112 -8.63 -0.15 -4.90
CA PRO A 112 -9.34 0.64 -3.90
C PRO A 112 -10.32 -0.19 -3.07
N TYR A 113 -10.45 0.16 -1.80
CA TYR A 113 -11.37 -0.45 -0.82
C TYR A 113 -11.19 -1.95 -0.57
N SER A 114 -10.10 -2.55 -1.07
CA SER A 114 -9.83 -3.97 -0.84
C SER A 114 -9.29 -4.24 0.56
N ILE A 115 -9.55 -5.45 1.06
CA ILE A 115 -8.97 -5.99 2.29
C ILE A 115 -7.91 -7.01 1.89
N VAL A 116 -6.68 -6.78 2.36
CA VAL A 116 -5.49 -7.52 1.93
C VAL A 116 -4.78 -8.11 3.13
N VAL A 117 -4.39 -9.38 3.06
CA VAL A 117 -3.66 -10.06 4.13
C VAL A 117 -2.58 -10.98 3.58
N GLY A 118 -1.61 -11.29 4.40
CA GLY A 118 -0.66 -12.41 4.22
C GLY A 118 0.66 -12.08 3.55
N ASN A 119 1.49 -13.10 3.44
CA ASN A 119 2.77 -13.08 2.73
C ASN A 119 2.85 -14.30 1.79
N PRO A 120 2.78 -14.09 0.47
CA PRO A 120 2.56 -12.81 -0.23
C PRO A 120 1.15 -12.25 -0.01
N ALA A 121 1.00 -10.94 -0.17
CA ALA A 121 -0.28 -10.24 -0.03
C ALA A 121 -1.35 -10.80 -0.96
N LYS A 122 -2.54 -11.06 -0.40
CA LYS A 122 -3.72 -11.55 -1.12
C LYS A 122 -4.94 -10.72 -0.77
N ILE A 123 -5.71 -10.34 -1.78
CA ILE A 123 -7.00 -9.69 -1.59
C ILE A 123 -7.98 -10.77 -1.12
N ILE A 124 -8.60 -10.56 0.03
CA ILE A 124 -9.57 -11.49 0.65
C ILE A 124 -11.00 -10.97 0.61
N GLY A 125 -11.19 -9.69 0.33
CA GLY A 125 -12.49 -9.03 0.25
C GLY A 125 -12.38 -7.55 -0.05
N PHE A 126 -13.51 -6.87 0.13
CA PHE A 126 -13.62 -5.42 0.04
C PHE A 126 -14.26 -4.87 1.30
N ARG A 127 -13.90 -3.63 1.67
CA ARG A 127 -14.39 -2.90 2.84
C ARG A 127 -15.91 -2.67 2.78
N PHE A 128 -16.42 -2.47 1.57
CA PHE A 128 -17.81 -2.15 1.26
C PHE A 128 -18.26 -2.90 0.01
N THR A 129 -19.56 -3.03 -0.21
CA THR A 129 -20.13 -3.37 -1.53
C THR A 129 -19.86 -2.24 -2.52
N VAL A 130 -20.12 -2.47 -3.79
CA VAL A 130 -19.96 -1.41 -4.82
C VAL A 130 -20.89 -0.24 -4.54
N GLU A 131 -22.15 -0.53 -4.19
CA GLU A 131 -23.18 0.46 -3.88
C GLU A 131 -22.80 1.31 -2.65
N GLU A 132 -22.37 0.67 -1.57
CA GLU A 132 -21.88 1.33 -0.35
C GLU A 132 -20.64 2.16 -0.63
N THR A 133 -19.72 1.67 -1.49
CA THR A 133 -18.53 2.44 -1.90
C THR A 133 -18.93 3.70 -2.67
N LEU A 134 -19.88 3.60 -3.58
CA LEU A 134 -20.38 4.77 -4.35
C LEU A 134 -21.06 5.79 -3.45
N GLU A 135 -21.81 5.34 -2.43
CA GLU A 135 -22.40 6.22 -1.43
C GLU A 135 -21.31 6.89 -0.59
N HIS A 136 -20.34 6.13 -0.09
CA HIS A 136 -19.21 6.64 0.67
C HIS A 136 -18.42 7.69 -0.13
N GLU A 137 -18.11 7.42 -1.41
CA GLU A 137 -17.42 8.36 -2.29
C GLU A 137 -18.20 9.68 -2.47
N LYS A 138 -19.54 9.61 -2.54
CA LYS A 138 -20.40 10.81 -2.62
C LYS A 138 -20.35 11.65 -1.35
N LEU A 139 -20.22 11.02 -0.19
CA LEU A 139 -20.22 11.71 1.10
C LEU A 139 -18.86 12.36 1.42
N ILE A 140 -17.77 11.79 0.94
CA ILE A 140 -16.40 12.17 1.34
C ILE A 140 -15.68 12.99 0.27
N TYR A 141 -15.95 12.72 -1.02
CA TYR A 141 -15.19 13.32 -2.12
C TYR A 141 -16.06 14.18 -3.04
N ASP A 142 -15.48 15.27 -3.51
CA ASP A 142 -16.06 16.07 -4.60
C ASP A 142 -16.21 15.24 -5.87
N GLU A 143 -17.19 15.55 -6.70
CA GLU A 143 -17.56 14.76 -7.88
C GLU A 143 -16.39 14.42 -8.80
N GLN A 144 -15.51 15.39 -9.04
CA GLN A 144 -14.31 15.24 -9.88
C GLN A 144 -13.25 14.30 -9.32
N ASN A 145 -13.29 14.06 -8.00
CA ASN A 145 -12.31 13.23 -7.29
C ASN A 145 -12.85 11.82 -6.96
N ARG A 146 -14.11 11.53 -7.29
CA ARG A 146 -14.74 10.23 -7.05
C ARG A 146 -14.18 9.15 -7.97
N LEU A 147 -14.09 7.94 -7.44
CA LEU A 147 -13.69 6.80 -8.23
C LEU A 147 -14.79 6.40 -9.22
N PRO A 148 -14.44 6.09 -10.49
CA PRO A 148 -15.43 5.65 -11.47
C PRO A 148 -16.11 4.34 -11.07
N GLU A 149 -17.44 4.29 -11.12
CA GLU A 149 -18.25 3.10 -10.81
C GLU A 149 -17.76 1.86 -11.56
N LYS A 150 -17.50 2.00 -12.87
CA LYS A 150 -16.99 0.90 -13.71
C LYS A 150 -15.70 0.28 -13.15
N LYS A 151 -14.80 1.09 -12.58
CA LYS A 151 -13.56 0.61 -11.97
C LYS A 151 -13.85 -0.21 -10.72
N LEU A 152 -14.76 0.26 -9.87
CA LEU A 152 -15.17 -0.44 -8.65
C LEU A 152 -15.83 -1.77 -8.96
N GLN A 153 -16.80 -1.79 -9.88
CA GLN A 153 -17.47 -3.01 -10.33
C GLN A 153 -16.48 -4.03 -10.92
N THR A 154 -15.56 -3.57 -11.77
CA THR A 154 -14.55 -4.45 -12.38
C THR A 154 -13.65 -5.10 -11.33
N ASN A 155 -13.17 -4.33 -10.35
CA ASN A 155 -12.33 -4.83 -9.27
C ASN A 155 -13.10 -5.82 -8.39
N TYR A 156 -14.33 -5.47 -7.99
CA TYR A 156 -15.18 -6.31 -7.16
C TYR A 156 -15.45 -7.66 -7.83
N LYS A 157 -15.86 -7.65 -9.09
CA LYS A 157 -16.10 -8.86 -9.88
C LYS A 157 -14.84 -9.72 -9.98
N TYR A 158 -13.70 -9.12 -10.31
CA TYR A 158 -12.46 -9.87 -10.54
C TYR A 158 -11.90 -10.50 -9.27
N TYR A 159 -11.91 -9.78 -8.14
CA TYR A 159 -11.25 -10.23 -6.93
C TYR A 159 -12.19 -10.91 -5.92
N TYR A 160 -13.49 -10.67 -6.01
CA TYR A 160 -14.46 -11.12 -5.04
C TYR A 160 -15.44 -12.17 -5.57
N GLU A 161 -16.23 -11.85 -6.60
CA GLU A 161 -17.21 -12.80 -7.16
C GLU A 161 -16.56 -14.05 -7.75
N SER A 162 -15.32 -13.95 -8.19
CA SER A 162 -14.60 -15.09 -8.75
C SER A 162 -14.09 -16.07 -7.69
N ARG A 163 -14.16 -15.73 -6.40
CA ARG A 163 -13.46 -16.51 -5.38
C ARG A 163 -14.27 -16.99 -4.19
N ILE A 164 -15.24 -16.28 -3.63
CA ILE A 164 -16.03 -16.71 -2.44
C ILE A 164 -17.04 -15.61 -2.01
N GLY A 165 -18.17 -16.00 -1.37
CA GLY A 165 -19.15 -15.11 -0.78
C GLY A 165 -18.61 -14.20 0.35
N PRO A 166 -19.44 -13.29 0.88
CA PRO A 166 -19.01 -12.17 1.71
C PRO A 166 -18.27 -12.60 2.97
N VAL A 167 -17.08 -12.05 3.16
CA VAL A 167 -16.39 -12.09 4.47
C VAL A 167 -16.73 -10.78 5.17
N SER A 168 -17.62 -10.83 6.17
CA SER A 168 -17.85 -9.68 7.04
C SER A 168 -16.74 -9.62 8.09
N TYR A 169 -15.99 -8.53 8.12
CA TYR A 169 -15.22 -8.12 9.30
C TYR A 169 -16.12 -7.20 10.14
N THR A 170 -16.87 -7.80 11.05
CA THR A 170 -17.47 -7.09 12.18
C THR A 170 -16.69 -7.41 13.43
#